data_23fec1324bef20d99ed0ce1a8ae086e6
#
_entry.id   23fec1324bef20d99ed0ce1a8ae086e6
#
_cell.length_a   1.000
_cell.length_b   1.000
_cell.length_c   1.000
_cell.angle_alpha   90.00
_cell.angle_beta   90.00
_cell.angle_gamma   90.00
#
_symmetry.space_group_name_H-M   'P 1'
#
loop_
_entity.id
_entity.type
_entity.pdbx_description
1 polymer ?
#
loop_
_entity_poly.entity_id
_entity_poly.type
_entity_poly.pdbx_seq_one_letter_code
_entity_poly.pdbx_strand_id
1 'polypeptide(L)'
;MYFISIFLFNFFFGTLPASSVPEEKPEAWGFYGHRLINQMAVYTLPQEMFGYYKNNILYITEHAIDPDKRRYATKHEGVRHYIDIDHWDKIPFPNVPRDFEEAIIKYASFYYVKGKDTIEIKHTITTDSIFLSVENQMWEKVGLDYPTFLKYWKRVIKPMYYEDEWVMSHYDLNELFATNQFSGHEGKMIIVDKFSEYGIVPYHIESMLERLTKTFQSKNEDLLLRMISEFGHYVSDAHVPLHTTKNYNGQFTDQVGIHAFWESRIPELFAESRYDFFVGQATYIENPRDYIWDIVIKAHGHLDSVLAIEKRLSKEFPLDRQFCYDERLSQTVRIQCEEYADAYSRAMGTMVEDQMRSSIHAIGSLWYTAWVNAGQPDLSDLKKTVVDTEPIIPDKNVQTRAHDNE
;
A
#
# COMPACT_ATOMS: atom_id res chain seq x y z
N MET A 1 23.09 79.47 39.95
CA MET A 1 23.79 78.23 39.54
C MET A 1 22.80 77.09 39.70
N TYR A 2 22.09 76.75 38.62
CA TYR A 2 21.11 75.68 38.64
C TYR A 2 21.71 74.50 37.90
N PHE A 3 21.81 73.34 38.58
CA PHE A 3 22.20 72.04 37.99
C PHE A 3 20.95 71.37 37.43
N ILE A 4 20.95 71.09 36.11
CA ILE A 4 19.96 70.32 35.43
C ILE A 4 20.50 68.86 35.35
N SER A 5 19.88 67.95 36.08
CA SER A 5 20.12 66.49 35.96
C SER A 5 19.32 65.92 34.78
N ILE A 6 20.03 65.46 33.79
CA ILE A 6 19.46 64.73 32.66
C ILE A 6 19.37 63.25 33.04
N PHE A 7 18.14 62.75 33.18
CA PHE A 7 17.87 61.27 33.30
C PHE A 7 17.84 60.65 31.90
N LEU A 8 18.82 59.81 31.61
CA LEU A 8 18.83 58.93 30.45
C LEU A 8 17.98 57.69 30.73
N PHE A 9 16.84 57.59 30.05
CA PHE A 9 15.99 56.38 30.03
C PHE A 9 16.56 55.40 28.98
N ASN A 10 17.20 54.34 29.42
CA ASN A 10 17.58 53.23 28.56
C ASN A 10 16.33 52.35 28.27
N PHE A 11 15.84 52.43 27.04
CA PHE A 11 14.86 51.48 26.53
C PHE A 11 15.54 50.15 26.17
N PHE A 12 15.38 49.16 27.03
CA PHE A 12 15.68 47.75 26.68
C PHE A 12 14.62 47.26 25.70
N PHE A 13 14.96 47.20 24.40
CA PHE A 13 14.22 46.41 23.44
C PHE A 13 14.53 44.90 23.71
N GLY A 14 13.68 44.24 24.48
CA GLY A 14 13.67 42.79 24.56
C GLY A 14 13.23 42.21 23.22
N THR A 15 14.17 41.61 22.50
CA THR A 15 13.84 40.74 21.35
C THR A 15 13.08 39.55 21.87
N LEU A 16 11.78 39.46 21.55
CA LEU A 16 10.99 38.23 21.73
C LEU A 16 11.67 37.12 20.90
N PRO A 17 11.83 35.91 21.47
CA PRO A 17 12.31 34.79 20.67
C PRO A 17 11.30 34.55 19.55
N ALA A 18 11.78 34.57 18.31
CA ALA A 18 11.00 34.10 17.17
C ALA A 18 10.52 32.69 17.50
N SER A 19 9.22 32.50 17.54
CA SER A 19 8.65 31.14 17.59
C SER A 19 9.15 30.41 16.35
N SER A 20 9.99 29.40 16.57
CA SER A 20 10.38 28.49 15.52
C SER A 20 9.10 27.77 15.06
N VAL A 21 8.59 28.17 13.89
CA VAL A 21 7.65 27.36 13.14
C VAL A 21 8.34 26.00 12.95
N PRO A 22 7.70 24.87 13.27
CA PRO A 22 8.31 23.57 12.99
C PRO A 22 8.66 23.53 11.50
N GLU A 23 9.92 23.25 11.20
CA GLU A 23 10.40 23.05 9.84
C GLU A 23 9.65 21.84 9.29
N GLU A 24 8.66 22.05 8.43
CA GLU A 24 7.97 20.96 7.73
C GLU A 24 9.04 20.20 6.93
N LYS A 25 9.19 18.92 7.26
CA LYS A 25 10.05 18.02 6.49
C LYS A 25 9.58 17.97 5.04
N PRO A 26 10.51 17.79 4.07
CA PRO A 26 10.14 17.67 2.67
C PRO A 26 9.02 16.62 2.51
N GLU A 27 7.89 17.05 1.96
CA GLU A 27 6.81 16.12 1.63
C GLU A 27 7.26 15.27 0.45
N ALA A 28 7.18 13.95 0.62
CA ALA A 28 7.39 13.02 -0.46
C ALA A 28 6.33 13.22 -1.55
N TRP A 29 6.71 12.99 -2.81
CA TRP A 29 6.00 13.47 -3.99
C TRP A 29 4.60 12.89 -4.22
N GLY A 30 4.27 11.64 -3.86
CA GLY A 30 2.95 11.02 -4.01
C GLY A 30 1.85 11.60 -3.12
N PHE A 31 2.19 12.41 -2.15
CA PHE A 31 1.29 12.88 -1.09
C PHE A 31 0.14 13.77 -1.58
N TYR A 32 0.36 14.55 -2.62
CA TYR A 32 -0.69 15.41 -3.19
C TYR A 32 -1.87 14.58 -3.72
N GLY A 33 -1.59 13.55 -4.51
CA GLY A 33 -2.61 12.68 -5.09
C GLY A 33 -3.45 11.97 -4.03
N HIS A 34 -2.81 11.35 -3.04
CA HIS A 34 -3.49 10.63 -1.95
C HIS A 34 -4.39 11.56 -1.11
N ARG A 35 -3.91 12.75 -0.76
CA ARG A 35 -4.70 13.76 -0.04
C ARG A 35 -5.94 14.17 -0.84
N LEU A 36 -5.75 14.51 -2.11
CA LEU A 36 -6.83 14.95 -2.98
C LEU A 36 -7.88 13.85 -3.18
N ILE A 37 -7.44 12.63 -3.47
CA ILE A 37 -8.32 11.47 -3.67
C ILE A 37 -9.15 11.20 -2.42
N ASN A 38 -8.52 11.11 -1.24
CA ASN A 38 -9.23 10.89 0.02
C ASN A 38 -10.23 12.02 0.33
N GLN A 39 -9.82 13.26 0.12
CA GLN A 39 -10.68 14.41 0.31
C GLN A 39 -11.92 14.34 -0.59
N MET A 40 -11.73 14.04 -1.87
CA MET A 40 -12.83 13.97 -2.84
C MET A 40 -13.74 12.76 -2.60
N ALA A 41 -13.21 11.64 -2.09
CA ALA A 41 -13.99 10.46 -1.76
C ALA A 41 -15.05 10.74 -0.68
N VAL A 42 -14.81 11.68 0.24
CA VAL A 42 -15.80 12.10 1.25
C VAL A 42 -17.08 12.61 0.60
N TYR A 43 -16.98 13.29 -0.54
CA TYR A 43 -18.14 13.88 -1.23
C TYR A 43 -18.97 12.86 -2.01
N THR A 44 -18.53 11.61 -2.10
CA THR A 44 -19.31 10.52 -2.71
C THR A 44 -20.27 9.86 -1.75
N LEU A 45 -20.11 10.08 -0.45
CA LEU A 45 -20.81 9.35 0.60
C LEU A 45 -22.28 9.75 0.75
N PRO A 46 -23.16 8.81 1.14
CA PRO A 46 -24.56 9.10 1.44
C PRO A 46 -24.70 9.98 2.69
N GLN A 47 -25.84 10.62 2.83
CA GLN A 47 -26.10 11.63 3.86
C GLN A 47 -25.85 11.11 5.29
N GLU A 48 -26.15 9.85 5.54
CA GLU A 48 -25.99 9.17 6.83
C GLU A 48 -24.53 9.10 7.30
N MET A 49 -23.60 9.02 6.36
CA MET A 49 -22.16 9.01 6.64
C MET A 49 -21.52 10.39 6.46
N PHE A 50 -22.06 11.20 5.56
CA PHE A 50 -21.44 12.43 5.10
C PHE A 50 -21.12 13.40 6.24
N GLY A 51 -22.02 13.56 7.22
CA GLY A 51 -21.83 14.49 8.35
C GLY A 51 -20.56 14.18 9.15
N TYR A 52 -20.35 12.93 9.52
CA TYR A 52 -19.15 12.50 10.25
C TYR A 52 -17.87 12.69 9.44
N TYR A 53 -17.86 12.24 8.20
CA TYR A 53 -16.68 12.34 7.32
C TYR A 53 -16.34 13.80 6.99
N LYS A 54 -17.34 14.63 6.71
CA LYS A 54 -17.15 16.06 6.45
C LYS A 54 -16.57 16.81 7.64
N ASN A 55 -17.03 16.50 8.85
CA ASN A 55 -16.49 17.12 10.07
C ASN A 55 -15.03 16.73 10.33
N ASN A 56 -14.59 15.59 9.82
CA ASN A 56 -13.24 15.06 9.97
C ASN A 56 -12.41 15.11 8.67
N ILE A 57 -12.87 15.86 7.65
CA ILE A 57 -12.25 15.86 6.32
C ILE A 57 -10.78 16.27 6.34
N LEU A 58 -10.39 17.22 7.19
CA LEU A 58 -8.99 17.63 7.34
C LEU A 58 -8.13 16.48 7.86
N TYR A 59 -8.61 15.77 8.88
CA TYR A 59 -7.91 14.59 9.39
C TYR A 59 -7.78 13.51 8.31
N ILE A 60 -8.88 13.17 7.63
CA ILE A 60 -8.91 12.16 6.56
C ILE A 60 -7.93 12.53 5.43
N THR A 61 -7.84 13.81 5.09
CA THR A 61 -6.93 14.31 4.06
C THR A 61 -5.47 14.21 4.51
N GLU A 62 -5.13 14.75 5.68
CA GLU A 62 -3.74 14.82 6.14
C GLU A 62 -3.15 13.46 6.50
N HIS A 63 -3.97 12.53 7.01
CA HIS A 63 -3.55 11.20 7.37
C HIS A 63 -3.67 10.16 6.22
N ALA A 64 -4.08 10.60 5.03
CA ALA A 64 -4.06 9.76 3.83
C ALA A 64 -2.64 9.27 3.47
N ILE A 65 -1.62 10.00 3.87
CA ILE A 65 -0.20 9.74 3.55
C ILE A 65 0.59 9.04 4.66
N ASP A 66 -0.07 8.71 5.78
CA ASP A 66 0.61 8.05 6.89
C ASP A 66 1.18 6.66 6.56
N PRO A 67 0.54 5.85 5.68
CA PRO A 67 1.16 4.61 5.20
C PRO A 67 2.52 4.82 4.54
N ASP A 68 2.67 5.84 3.69
CA ASP A 68 3.95 6.16 3.07
C ASP A 68 5.01 6.62 4.07
N LYS A 69 4.62 7.47 5.02
CA LYS A 69 5.54 7.91 6.09
C LYS A 69 6.12 6.75 6.90
N ARG A 70 5.37 5.66 7.07
CA ARG A 70 5.81 4.47 7.79
C ARG A 70 6.29 3.32 6.90
N ARG A 71 6.33 3.49 5.58
CA ARG A 71 6.79 2.48 4.60
C ARG A 71 8.09 1.80 5.01
N TYR A 72 9.00 2.55 5.60
CA TYR A 72 10.30 2.08 6.06
C TYR A 72 10.32 1.60 7.52
N ALA A 73 9.19 1.58 8.20
CA ALA A 73 9.13 1.16 9.60
C ALA A 73 9.32 -0.35 9.76
N THR A 74 8.77 -1.15 8.84
CA THR A 74 8.90 -2.60 8.83
C THR A 74 8.91 -3.16 7.40
N LYS A 75 9.52 -4.33 7.20
CA LYS A 75 9.48 -5.07 5.92
C LYS A 75 8.04 -5.37 5.44
N HIS A 76 7.09 -5.46 6.38
CA HIS A 76 5.70 -5.78 6.10
C HIS A 76 4.86 -4.57 5.66
N GLU A 77 5.33 -3.34 5.90
CA GLU A 77 4.58 -2.15 5.48
C GLU A 77 4.76 -1.90 3.98
N GLY A 78 5.99 -1.87 3.50
CA GLY A 78 6.28 -1.57 2.10
C GLY A 78 5.53 -2.46 1.09
N VAL A 79 5.38 -3.75 1.39
CA VAL A 79 4.71 -4.71 0.49
C VAL A 79 3.20 -4.51 0.37
N ARG A 80 2.59 -3.68 1.22
CA ARG A 80 1.14 -3.38 1.20
C ARG A 80 0.75 -2.39 0.11
N HIS A 81 1.72 -1.68 -0.46
CA HIS A 81 1.50 -0.60 -1.42
C HIS A 81 1.42 -1.07 -2.87
N TYR A 82 1.82 -2.29 -3.18
CA TYR A 82 1.94 -2.78 -4.55
C TYR A 82 1.67 -4.27 -4.68
N ILE A 83 1.64 -4.74 -5.92
CA ILE A 83 1.71 -6.15 -6.28
C ILE A 83 2.40 -6.31 -7.63
N ASP A 84 3.55 -6.98 -7.68
CA ASP A 84 4.24 -7.34 -8.92
C ASP A 84 3.55 -8.52 -9.58
N ILE A 85 2.32 -8.31 -10.03
CA ILE A 85 1.48 -9.39 -10.53
C ILE A 85 2.08 -10.07 -11.75
N ASP A 86 2.84 -9.32 -12.56
CA ASP A 86 3.57 -9.79 -13.74
C ASP A 86 4.79 -10.68 -13.40
N HIS A 87 5.16 -10.78 -12.12
CA HIS A 87 6.12 -11.76 -11.65
C HIS A 87 5.53 -13.17 -11.66
N TRP A 88 4.25 -13.29 -11.37
CA TRP A 88 3.59 -14.57 -11.13
C TRP A 88 2.86 -15.13 -12.35
N ASP A 89 2.30 -14.26 -13.20
CA ASP A 89 1.47 -14.69 -14.31
C ASP A 89 1.36 -13.56 -15.36
N LYS A 90 0.57 -13.83 -16.41
CA LYS A 90 0.22 -12.85 -17.45
C LYS A 90 -1.26 -12.53 -17.38
N ILE A 91 -1.62 -11.32 -17.84
CA ILE A 91 -3.01 -10.86 -17.90
C ILE A 91 -3.92 -11.91 -18.59
N PRO A 92 -5.07 -12.28 -18.04
CA PRO A 92 -5.77 -11.74 -16.88
C PRO A 92 -5.38 -12.36 -15.53
N PHE A 93 -4.21 -12.99 -15.40
CA PHE A 93 -3.63 -13.55 -14.18
C PHE A 93 -4.47 -14.68 -13.53
N PRO A 94 -4.87 -15.70 -14.29
CA PRO A 94 -5.77 -16.74 -13.78
C PRO A 94 -5.10 -17.63 -12.73
N ASN A 95 -3.77 -17.70 -12.72
CA ASN A 95 -3.04 -18.56 -11.82
C ASN A 95 -2.65 -17.90 -10.49
N VAL A 96 -2.91 -16.60 -10.31
CA VAL A 96 -2.66 -15.91 -9.03
C VAL A 96 -3.90 -16.11 -8.14
N PRO A 97 -3.80 -16.86 -7.03
CA PRO A 97 -4.93 -17.06 -6.12
C PRO A 97 -5.47 -15.73 -5.58
N ARG A 98 -6.79 -15.62 -5.48
CA ARG A 98 -7.45 -14.43 -4.95
C ARG A 98 -7.56 -14.44 -3.42
N ASP A 99 -7.35 -15.57 -2.79
CA ASP A 99 -7.23 -15.73 -1.35
C ASP A 99 -5.76 -15.66 -0.93
N PHE A 100 -5.48 -14.88 0.11
CA PHE A 100 -4.10 -14.59 0.53
C PHE A 100 -3.36 -15.83 1.05
N GLU A 101 -4.03 -16.63 1.87
CA GLU A 101 -3.44 -17.86 2.39
C GLU A 101 -3.13 -18.84 1.27
N GLU A 102 -4.04 -18.97 0.30
CA GLU A 102 -3.80 -19.83 -0.87
C GLU A 102 -2.62 -19.33 -1.71
N ALA A 103 -2.48 -18.00 -1.89
CA ALA A 103 -1.37 -17.41 -2.61
C ALA A 103 -0.03 -17.71 -1.90
N ILE A 104 0.04 -17.46 -0.58
CA ILE A 104 1.25 -17.75 0.18
C ILE A 104 1.58 -19.25 0.12
N ILE A 105 0.63 -20.14 0.39
CA ILE A 105 0.87 -21.59 0.36
C ILE A 105 1.37 -22.02 -1.02
N LYS A 106 0.78 -21.49 -2.09
CA LYS A 106 1.17 -21.84 -3.47
C LYS A 106 2.61 -21.50 -3.79
N TYR A 107 3.09 -20.36 -3.32
CA TYR A 107 4.38 -19.81 -3.72
C TYR A 107 5.46 -19.88 -2.62
N ALA A 108 5.12 -20.31 -1.39
CA ALA A 108 6.09 -20.52 -0.32
C ALA A 108 7.12 -21.59 -0.66
N SER A 109 8.32 -21.47 -0.08
CA SER A 109 9.29 -22.55 -0.06
C SER A 109 9.23 -23.29 1.27
N PHE A 110 9.31 -24.61 1.20
CA PHE A 110 9.26 -25.51 2.36
C PHE A 110 10.61 -26.19 2.51
N TYR A 111 11.17 -26.17 3.70
CA TYR A 111 12.45 -26.78 4.02
C TYR A 111 12.33 -27.66 5.25
N TYR A 112 12.80 -28.91 5.17
CA TYR A 112 12.93 -29.74 6.35
C TYR A 112 14.35 -29.64 6.88
N VAL A 113 14.46 -29.25 8.14
CA VAL A 113 15.74 -29.04 8.82
C VAL A 113 15.92 -30.07 9.91
N LYS A 114 17.03 -30.83 9.85
CA LYS A 114 17.40 -31.80 10.89
C LYS A 114 18.89 -31.68 11.21
N GLY A 115 19.18 -31.19 12.40
CA GLY A 115 20.56 -30.89 12.81
C GLY A 115 21.18 -29.82 11.89
N LYS A 116 22.21 -30.19 11.11
CA LYS A 116 22.86 -29.31 10.12
C LYS A 116 22.33 -29.48 8.70
N ASP A 117 21.49 -30.45 8.47
CA ASP A 117 20.98 -30.80 7.14
C ASP A 117 19.69 -30.04 6.87
N THR A 118 19.62 -29.41 5.68
CA THR A 118 18.42 -28.71 5.19
C THR A 118 18.07 -29.32 3.85
N ILE A 119 16.83 -29.79 3.73
CA ILE A 119 16.30 -30.45 2.55
C ILE A 119 15.10 -29.64 2.05
N GLU A 120 15.11 -29.23 0.79
CA GLU A 120 13.96 -28.59 0.16
C GLU A 120 12.83 -29.59 -0.06
N ILE A 121 11.64 -29.20 0.35
CA ILE A 121 10.41 -29.98 0.17
C ILE A 121 9.62 -29.37 -0.97
N LYS A 122 9.43 -30.15 -2.03
CA LYS A 122 8.49 -29.76 -3.08
C LYS A 122 7.08 -30.02 -2.62
N HIS A 123 6.21 -29.05 -2.83
CA HIS A 123 4.79 -29.18 -2.60
C HIS A 123 4.02 -29.04 -3.92
N THR A 124 2.90 -29.73 -4.01
CA THR A 124 1.98 -29.66 -5.15
C THR A 124 0.57 -29.57 -4.62
N ILE A 125 -0.15 -28.56 -5.06
CA ILE A 125 -1.55 -28.34 -4.69
C ILE A 125 -2.42 -28.77 -5.86
N THR A 126 -3.40 -29.60 -5.56
CA THR A 126 -4.51 -29.93 -6.47
C THR A 126 -5.80 -29.32 -5.92
N THR A 127 -6.92 -29.50 -6.62
CA THR A 127 -8.23 -29.01 -6.15
C THR A 127 -8.56 -29.47 -4.73
N ASP A 128 -8.21 -30.72 -4.39
CA ASP A 128 -8.65 -31.36 -3.15
C ASP A 128 -7.50 -31.72 -2.19
N SER A 129 -6.25 -31.59 -2.62
CA SER A 129 -5.13 -32.13 -1.85
C SER A 129 -3.86 -31.30 -1.99
N ILE A 130 -3.06 -31.30 -0.92
CA ILE A 130 -1.67 -30.88 -0.94
C ILE A 130 -0.77 -32.09 -0.77
N PHE A 131 0.28 -32.17 -1.57
CA PHE A 131 1.29 -33.20 -1.53
C PHE A 131 2.65 -32.62 -1.23
N LEU A 132 3.38 -33.27 -0.33
CA LEU A 132 4.77 -32.98 -0.04
C LEU A 132 5.66 -34.10 -0.58
N SER A 133 6.79 -33.74 -1.19
CA SER A 133 7.75 -34.69 -1.72
C SER A 133 9.17 -34.12 -1.68
N VAL A 134 10.17 -35.00 -1.72
CA VAL A 134 11.60 -34.65 -1.82
C VAL A 134 12.15 -35.15 -3.15
N GLU A 135 12.93 -34.35 -3.84
CA GLU A 135 13.72 -34.84 -4.96
C GLU A 135 14.78 -35.82 -4.43
N ASN A 136 14.92 -36.98 -5.07
CA ASN A 136 15.91 -38.03 -4.78
C ASN A 136 15.52 -39.09 -3.74
N GLN A 137 14.25 -39.49 -3.68
CA GLN A 137 13.80 -40.77 -3.11
C GLN A 137 13.97 -41.00 -1.60
N MET A 138 14.33 -40.00 -0.80
CA MET A 138 14.43 -40.20 0.65
C MET A 138 13.09 -40.27 1.36
N TRP A 139 12.04 -39.76 0.74
CA TRP A 139 10.69 -39.76 1.31
C TRP A 139 9.64 -40.23 0.28
N GLU A 140 8.75 -41.05 0.69
CA GLU A 140 7.53 -41.29 -0.07
C GLU A 140 6.69 -40.01 -0.12
N LYS A 141 6.04 -39.76 -1.24
CA LYS A 141 5.12 -38.64 -1.38
C LYS A 141 4.00 -38.79 -0.35
N VAL A 142 3.85 -37.78 0.53
CA VAL A 142 2.74 -37.72 1.48
C VAL A 142 1.70 -36.72 1.01
N GLY A 143 0.44 -37.03 1.20
CA GLY A 143 -0.67 -36.18 0.78
C GLY A 143 -1.65 -35.94 1.93
N LEU A 144 -2.29 -34.78 1.88
CA LEU A 144 -3.33 -34.38 2.82
C LEU A 144 -4.45 -33.70 2.06
N ASP A 145 -5.67 -33.89 2.53
CA ASP A 145 -6.82 -33.08 2.14
C ASP A 145 -6.54 -31.57 2.32
N TYR A 146 -6.74 -30.81 1.24
CA TYR A 146 -6.36 -29.40 1.22
C TYR A 146 -7.14 -28.54 2.22
N PRO A 147 -8.47 -28.70 2.38
CA PRO A 147 -9.22 -28.01 3.43
C PRO A 147 -8.68 -28.27 4.85
N THR A 148 -8.26 -29.49 5.15
CA THR A 148 -7.64 -29.83 6.45
C THR A 148 -6.30 -29.11 6.62
N PHE A 149 -5.46 -29.09 5.58
CA PHE A 149 -4.21 -28.33 5.61
C PHE A 149 -4.46 -26.82 5.80
N LEU A 150 -5.41 -26.25 5.07
CA LEU A 150 -5.75 -24.84 5.16
C LEU A 150 -6.29 -24.46 6.54
N LYS A 151 -7.05 -25.35 7.18
CA LYS A 151 -7.51 -25.17 8.57
C LYS A 151 -6.35 -25.16 9.55
N TYR A 152 -5.39 -26.08 9.39
CA TYR A 152 -4.16 -26.08 10.18
C TYR A 152 -3.37 -24.78 9.94
N TRP A 153 -3.16 -24.40 8.69
CA TRP A 153 -2.49 -23.18 8.28
C TRP A 153 -3.07 -21.94 8.98
N LYS A 154 -4.37 -21.74 8.89
CA LYS A 154 -5.06 -20.58 9.51
C LYS A 154 -4.94 -20.56 11.03
N ARG A 155 -4.86 -21.71 11.66
CA ARG A 155 -4.76 -21.83 13.13
C ARG A 155 -3.34 -21.68 13.66
N VAL A 156 -2.35 -22.22 12.95
CA VAL A 156 -0.97 -22.37 13.46
C VAL A 156 0.01 -21.46 12.72
N ILE A 157 0.00 -21.45 11.39
CA ILE A 157 1.01 -20.72 10.60
C ILE A 157 0.65 -19.24 10.45
N LYS A 158 -0.60 -18.93 10.11
CA LYS A 158 -1.03 -17.53 9.92
C LYS A 158 -0.72 -16.62 11.12
N PRO A 159 -0.87 -17.03 12.39
CA PRO A 159 -0.46 -16.20 13.53
C PRO A 159 1.02 -15.85 13.58
N MET A 160 1.89 -16.64 12.91
CA MET A 160 3.33 -16.40 12.83
C MET A 160 3.71 -15.44 11.69
N TYR A 161 2.76 -14.83 10.99
CA TYR A 161 3.02 -14.01 9.79
C TYR A 161 4.09 -12.92 10.00
N TYR A 162 4.17 -12.38 11.21
CA TYR A 162 5.16 -11.35 11.57
C TYR A 162 6.45 -11.91 12.17
N GLU A 163 6.55 -13.22 12.36
CA GLU A 163 7.76 -13.89 12.82
C GLU A 163 8.75 -14.06 11.67
N ASP A 164 10.05 -14.19 11.99
CA ASP A 164 11.08 -14.37 10.97
C ASP A 164 11.06 -15.75 10.33
N GLU A 165 10.59 -16.76 11.03
CA GLU A 165 10.45 -18.14 10.55
C GLU A 165 9.07 -18.71 10.90
N TRP A 166 8.42 -19.34 9.94
CA TRP A 166 7.19 -20.10 10.17
C TRP A 166 7.55 -21.57 10.31
N VAL A 167 7.30 -22.13 11.46
CA VAL A 167 7.81 -23.44 11.84
C VAL A 167 6.67 -24.42 12.10
N MET A 168 6.73 -25.60 11.45
CA MET A 168 5.94 -26.78 11.81
C MET A 168 6.85 -27.80 12.47
N SER A 169 6.48 -28.29 13.66
CA SER A 169 7.21 -29.34 14.33
C SER A 169 7.08 -30.70 13.61
N HIS A 170 7.99 -31.61 13.83
CA HIS A 170 7.86 -32.97 13.30
C HIS A 170 6.63 -33.71 13.85
N TYR A 171 6.17 -33.34 15.05
CA TYR A 171 4.92 -33.89 15.61
C TYR A 171 3.72 -33.45 14.79
N ASP A 172 3.62 -32.13 14.50
CA ASP A 172 2.53 -31.61 13.67
C ASP A 172 2.53 -32.21 12.27
N LEU A 173 3.71 -32.40 11.68
CA LEU A 173 3.84 -33.03 10.35
C LEU A 173 3.38 -34.48 10.36
N ASN A 174 3.82 -35.29 11.33
CA ASN A 174 3.42 -36.69 11.44
C ASN A 174 1.92 -36.83 11.72
N GLU A 175 1.38 -36.00 12.60
CA GLU A 175 -0.06 -36.01 12.91
C GLU A 175 -0.88 -35.58 11.70
N LEU A 176 -0.53 -34.45 11.09
CA LEU A 176 -1.28 -33.85 9.99
C LEU A 176 -1.29 -34.74 8.74
N PHE A 177 -0.15 -35.32 8.36
CA PHE A 177 -0.01 -36.18 7.18
C PHE A 177 -0.15 -37.65 7.50
N ALA A 178 -0.53 -38.02 8.71
CA ALA A 178 -0.70 -39.39 9.17
C ALA A 178 0.48 -40.32 8.76
N THR A 179 1.71 -39.83 8.98
CA THR A 179 2.94 -40.51 8.56
C THR A 179 3.97 -40.55 9.68
N ASN A 180 4.90 -41.51 9.59
CA ASN A 180 6.06 -41.57 10.49
C ASN A 180 7.38 -41.15 9.78
N GLN A 181 7.30 -40.62 8.57
CA GLN A 181 8.49 -40.29 7.77
C GLN A 181 9.29 -39.12 8.39
N PHE A 182 8.62 -38.26 9.14
CA PHE A 182 9.25 -37.15 9.88
C PHE A 182 9.69 -37.60 11.31
N SER A 183 9.62 -38.88 11.60
CA SER A 183 9.97 -39.45 12.92
C SER A 183 11.48 -39.60 13.13
N GLY A 184 12.12 -38.51 13.33
CA GLY A 184 13.46 -38.45 13.91
C GLY A 184 13.52 -37.23 14.80
N HIS A 185 13.57 -37.43 16.05
CA HIS A 185 13.27 -36.55 17.19
C HIS A 185 13.76 -35.10 17.19
N GLU A 186 14.29 -34.55 16.09
CA GLU A 186 14.88 -33.21 16.06
C GLU A 186 14.62 -32.40 14.79
N GLY A 187 13.77 -32.91 13.88
CA GLY A 187 13.49 -32.17 12.64
C GLY A 187 12.31 -31.19 12.76
N LYS A 188 12.37 -30.11 12.02
CA LYS A 188 11.29 -29.14 11.87
C LYS A 188 11.15 -28.78 10.40
N MET A 189 9.95 -28.44 9.94
CA MET A 189 9.73 -27.81 8.66
C MET A 189 9.74 -26.28 8.84
N ILE A 190 10.57 -25.61 8.07
CA ILE A 190 10.60 -24.15 7.96
C ILE A 190 9.88 -23.78 6.68
N ILE A 191 8.94 -22.84 6.77
CA ILE A 191 8.20 -22.30 5.64
C ILE A 191 8.66 -20.88 5.43
N VAL A 192 9.07 -20.56 4.21
CA VAL A 192 9.55 -19.25 3.83
C VAL A 192 8.56 -18.62 2.86
N ASP A 193 7.98 -17.50 3.26
CA ASP A 193 7.13 -16.69 2.38
C ASP A 193 7.97 -16.14 1.22
N LYS A 194 7.61 -16.56 0.00
CA LYS A 194 8.20 -16.07 -1.25
C LYS A 194 7.22 -15.23 -2.05
N PHE A 195 6.01 -15.05 -1.53
CA PHE A 195 4.97 -14.32 -2.21
C PHE A 195 4.92 -12.85 -1.80
N SER A 196 4.93 -12.57 -0.50
CA SER A 196 4.68 -11.23 0.00
C SER A 196 5.75 -10.22 -0.40
N GLU A 197 6.99 -10.62 -0.66
CA GLU A 197 8.05 -9.73 -1.13
C GLU A 197 7.73 -9.06 -2.48
N TYR A 198 6.83 -9.66 -3.27
CA TYR A 198 6.34 -9.11 -4.54
C TYR A 198 5.04 -8.30 -4.39
N GLY A 199 4.69 -7.96 -3.16
CA GLY A 199 3.56 -7.08 -2.84
C GLY A 199 2.23 -7.80 -2.66
N ILE A 200 1.37 -7.19 -1.84
CA ILE A 200 0.11 -7.78 -1.36
C ILE A 200 -1.06 -6.80 -1.36
N VAL A 201 -1.01 -5.69 -2.10
CA VAL A 201 -2.00 -4.61 -2.02
C VAL A 201 -3.46 -5.08 -2.11
N PRO A 202 -3.90 -5.98 -3.04
CA PRO A 202 -5.30 -6.37 -3.11
C PRO A 202 -5.76 -7.15 -1.87
N TYR A 203 -4.91 -8.01 -1.34
CA TYR A 203 -5.21 -8.78 -0.12
C TYR A 203 -5.21 -7.89 1.12
N HIS A 204 -4.32 -6.88 1.14
CA HIS A 204 -4.26 -5.92 2.23
C HIS A 204 -5.53 -5.07 2.28
N ILE A 205 -6.01 -4.57 1.14
CA ILE A 205 -7.26 -3.82 1.05
C ILE A 205 -8.44 -4.66 1.54
N GLU A 206 -8.52 -5.94 1.14
CA GLU A 206 -9.58 -6.86 1.59
C GLU A 206 -9.55 -7.04 3.12
N SER A 207 -8.36 -7.29 3.68
CA SER A 207 -8.16 -7.43 5.14
C SER A 207 -8.52 -6.14 5.89
N MET A 208 -8.14 -4.97 5.35
CA MET A 208 -8.50 -3.68 5.93
C MET A 208 -10.00 -3.42 5.87
N LEU A 209 -10.68 -3.81 4.79
CA LEU A 209 -12.14 -3.68 4.66
C LEU A 209 -12.88 -4.45 5.76
N GLU A 210 -12.44 -5.69 6.03
CA GLU A 210 -12.99 -6.48 7.14
C GLU A 210 -12.75 -5.83 8.50
N ARG A 211 -11.55 -5.30 8.71
CA ARG A 211 -11.20 -4.60 9.95
C ARG A 211 -11.99 -3.30 10.10
N LEU A 212 -12.17 -2.54 9.02
CA LEU A 212 -12.97 -1.33 9.01
C LEU A 212 -14.43 -1.62 9.36
N THR A 213 -15.00 -2.71 8.79
CA THR A 213 -16.34 -3.19 9.13
C THR A 213 -16.49 -3.47 10.64
N LYS A 214 -15.53 -4.19 11.22
CA LYS A 214 -15.49 -4.47 12.67
C LYS A 214 -15.32 -3.20 13.51
N THR A 215 -14.56 -2.24 13.00
CA THR A 215 -14.33 -0.96 13.68
C THR A 215 -15.62 -0.11 13.73
N PHE A 216 -16.39 -0.08 12.64
CA PHE A 216 -17.71 0.51 12.65
C PHE A 216 -18.65 -0.14 13.68
N GLN A 217 -18.63 -1.48 13.80
CA GLN A 217 -19.44 -2.21 14.78
C GLN A 217 -19.06 -1.87 16.23
N SER A 218 -17.75 -1.74 16.50
CA SER A 218 -17.24 -1.45 17.85
C SER A 218 -17.37 0.01 18.25
N LYS A 219 -17.67 0.91 17.30
CA LYS A 219 -17.72 2.36 17.51
C LYS A 219 -16.44 2.95 18.16
N ASN A 220 -15.30 2.35 17.92
CA ASN A 220 -14.02 2.88 18.35
C ASN A 220 -13.63 4.04 17.42
N GLU A 221 -13.81 5.25 17.88
CA GLU A 221 -13.70 6.47 17.08
C GLU A 221 -12.28 6.74 16.59
N ASP A 222 -11.30 6.63 17.47
CA ASP A 222 -9.89 6.89 17.13
C ASP A 222 -9.39 5.91 16.07
N LEU A 223 -9.69 4.62 16.27
CA LEU A 223 -9.34 3.59 15.30
C LEU A 223 -10.11 3.77 13.99
N LEU A 224 -11.37 4.22 14.05
CA LEU A 224 -12.21 4.43 12.86
C LEU A 224 -11.64 5.51 11.96
N LEU A 225 -11.31 6.68 12.50
CA LEU A 225 -10.73 7.78 11.72
C LEU A 225 -9.39 7.41 11.09
N ARG A 226 -8.52 6.77 11.86
CA ARG A 226 -7.25 6.27 11.36
C ARG A 226 -7.47 5.28 10.21
N MET A 227 -8.32 4.27 10.40
CA MET A 227 -8.57 3.27 9.37
C MET A 227 -9.22 3.85 8.11
N ILE A 228 -10.15 4.79 8.23
CA ILE A 228 -10.74 5.50 7.09
C ILE A 228 -9.64 6.19 6.28
N SER A 229 -8.78 6.96 6.94
CA SER A 229 -7.73 7.74 6.27
C SER A 229 -6.72 6.85 5.55
N GLU A 230 -6.20 5.82 6.26
CA GLU A 230 -5.19 4.92 5.72
C GLU A 230 -5.74 3.97 4.65
N PHE A 231 -7.01 3.59 4.75
CA PHE A 231 -7.65 2.70 3.78
C PHE A 231 -7.65 3.28 2.36
N GLY A 232 -7.98 4.57 2.24
CA GLY A 232 -8.02 5.22 0.95
C GLY A 232 -6.66 5.28 0.26
N HIS A 233 -5.57 5.36 1.01
CA HIS A 233 -4.22 5.29 0.49
C HIS A 233 -3.98 4.00 -0.31
N TYR A 234 -4.16 2.83 0.31
CA TYR A 234 -3.91 1.56 -0.39
C TYR A 234 -4.87 1.30 -1.55
N VAL A 235 -6.11 1.81 -1.46
CA VAL A 235 -7.06 1.73 -2.59
C VAL A 235 -6.57 2.59 -3.75
N SER A 236 -6.03 3.77 -3.51
CA SER A 236 -5.46 4.61 -4.57
C SER A 236 -4.19 4.01 -5.17
N ASP A 237 -3.31 3.41 -4.36
CA ASP A 237 -2.13 2.66 -4.84
C ASP A 237 -2.52 1.56 -5.83
N ALA A 238 -3.59 0.82 -5.54
CA ALA A 238 -4.07 -0.24 -6.43
C ALA A 238 -4.52 0.26 -7.82
N HIS A 239 -4.81 1.57 -7.96
CA HIS A 239 -5.16 2.19 -9.24
C HIS A 239 -3.94 2.69 -10.02
N VAL A 240 -2.75 2.68 -9.45
CA VAL A 240 -1.52 3.12 -10.12
C VAL A 240 -0.95 1.99 -10.97
N PRO A 241 -0.84 2.14 -12.31
CA PRO A 241 -0.31 1.08 -13.16
C PRO A 241 1.08 0.58 -12.73
N LEU A 242 1.93 1.48 -12.26
CA LEU A 242 3.29 1.19 -11.83
C LEU A 242 3.39 0.46 -10.48
N HIS A 243 2.31 0.44 -9.69
CA HIS A 243 2.20 -0.40 -8.49
C HIS A 243 1.84 -1.86 -8.80
N THR A 244 1.67 -2.22 -10.08
CA THR A 244 1.24 -3.56 -10.49
C THR A 244 2.33 -4.37 -11.19
N THR A 245 3.56 -3.87 -11.22
CA THR A 245 4.66 -4.45 -11.98
C THR A 245 5.99 -4.40 -11.27
N LYS A 246 6.83 -5.41 -11.52
CA LYS A 246 8.23 -5.38 -11.09
C LYS A 246 9.07 -4.29 -11.77
N ASN A 247 8.62 -3.75 -12.92
CA ASN A 247 9.24 -2.59 -13.59
C ASN A 247 8.68 -1.25 -13.07
N TYR A 248 8.38 -1.19 -11.79
CA TYR A 248 7.64 -0.11 -11.15
C TYR A 248 8.22 1.30 -11.39
N ASN A 249 9.53 1.44 -11.49
CA ASN A 249 10.20 2.73 -11.72
C ASN A 249 10.91 2.80 -13.09
N GLY A 250 10.55 1.93 -14.04
CA GLY A 250 11.14 1.89 -15.37
C GLY A 250 12.58 1.38 -15.43
N GLN A 251 13.07 0.74 -14.36
CA GLN A 251 14.46 0.28 -14.23
C GLN A 251 14.84 -0.80 -15.26
N PHE A 252 13.86 -1.53 -15.80
CA PHE A 252 14.11 -2.51 -16.86
C PHE A 252 13.92 -1.96 -18.28
N THR A 253 13.50 -0.70 -18.39
CA THR A 253 13.18 -0.06 -19.67
C THR A 253 13.94 1.25 -19.89
N ASP A 254 14.96 1.57 -19.10
CA ASP A 254 15.72 2.83 -19.10
C ASP A 254 14.79 4.07 -18.96
N GLN A 255 13.85 4.02 -18.02
CA GLN A 255 12.88 5.07 -17.74
C GLN A 255 12.83 5.38 -16.24
N VAL A 256 13.98 5.29 -15.57
CA VAL A 256 14.08 5.50 -14.12
C VAL A 256 13.50 6.87 -13.74
N GLY A 257 12.58 6.86 -12.76
CA GLY A 257 11.84 8.04 -12.32
C GLY A 257 10.44 8.17 -12.94
N ILE A 258 10.01 7.21 -13.79
CA ILE A 258 8.68 7.25 -14.40
C ILE A 258 7.57 7.11 -13.35
N HIS A 259 7.84 6.46 -12.22
CA HIS A 259 6.89 6.30 -11.14
C HIS A 259 6.44 7.66 -10.59
N ALA A 260 7.37 8.41 -10.03
CA ALA A 260 7.10 9.75 -9.53
C ALA A 260 6.60 10.70 -10.63
N PHE A 261 7.05 10.50 -11.86
CA PHE A 261 6.56 11.29 -12.99
C PHE A 261 5.06 11.10 -13.23
N TRP A 262 4.59 9.84 -13.25
CA TRP A 262 3.20 9.51 -13.50
C TRP A 262 2.30 9.83 -12.31
N GLU A 263 2.67 9.37 -11.13
CA GLU A 263 1.83 9.40 -9.94
C GLU A 263 1.82 10.75 -9.22
N SER A 264 2.94 11.47 -9.27
CA SER A 264 3.13 12.71 -8.52
C SER A 264 3.17 13.92 -9.43
N ARG A 265 4.13 13.99 -10.35
CA ARG A 265 4.37 15.20 -11.15
C ARG A 265 3.18 15.57 -12.03
N ILE A 266 2.54 14.59 -12.67
CA ILE A 266 1.37 14.84 -13.52
C ILE A 266 0.18 15.36 -12.72
N PRO A 267 -0.27 14.71 -11.62
CA PRO A 267 -1.34 15.25 -10.78
C PRO A 267 -1.03 16.60 -10.18
N GLU A 268 0.17 16.84 -9.67
CA GLU A 268 0.56 18.13 -9.11
C GLU A 268 0.40 19.29 -10.09
N LEU A 269 0.77 19.07 -11.36
CA LEU A 269 0.71 20.13 -12.36
C LEU A 269 -0.70 20.35 -12.92
N PHE A 270 -1.50 19.30 -13.04
CA PHE A 270 -2.68 19.36 -13.91
C PHE A 270 -3.99 19.02 -13.21
N ALA A 271 -3.99 18.34 -12.07
CA ALA A 271 -5.22 17.86 -11.47
C ALA A 271 -6.18 18.99 -11.08
N GLU A 272 -5.68 20.02 -10.40
CA GLU A 272 -6.52 21.14 -9.96
C GLU A 272 -7.09 21.96 -11.13
N SER A 273 -6.32 22.11 -12.23
CA SER A 273 -6.68 22.98 -13.33
C SER A 273 -7.41 22.30 -14.49
N ARG A 274 -7.33 20.97 -14.62
CA ARG A 274 -7.79 20.25 -15.81
C ARG A 274 -8.74 19.09 -15.54
N TYR A 275 -8.74 18.49 -14.32
CA TYR A 275 -9.50 17.28 -14.05
C TYR A 275 -10.84 17.59 -13.41
N ASP A 276 -11.84 16.81 -13.78
CA ASP A 276 -13.19 16.84 -13.18
C ASP A 276 -13.34 15.67 -12.20
N PHE A 277 -13.43 15.98 -10.92
CA PHE A 277 -13.57 14.98 -9.86
C PHE A 277 -15.03 14.69 -9.45
N PHE A 278 -16.00 15.13 -10.21
CA PHE A 278 -17.39 14.73 -10.00
C PHE A 278 -17.61 13.30 -10.49
N VAL A 279 -17.58 12.34 -9.57
CA VAL A 279 -17.62 10.89 -9.87
C VAL A 279 -18.95 10.23 -9.53
N GLY A 280 -19.91 10.99 -8.96
CA GLY A 280 -21.19 10.45 -8.50
C GLY A 280 -21.16 9.91 -7.07
N GLN A 281 -22.23 9.22 -6.68
CA GLN A 281 -22.38 8.67 -5.33
C GLN A 281 -21.72 7.31 -5.20
N ALA A 282 -21.22 7.02 -4.00
CA ALA A 282 -20.71 5.72 -3.60
C ALA A 282 -21.81 4.64 -3.72
N THR A 283 -21.42 3.45 -4.15
CA THR A 283 -22.31 2.31 -4.35
C THR A 283 -21.90 1.14 -3.46
N TYR A 284 -22.85 0.33 -3.02
CA TYR A 284 -22.56 -0.90 -2.29
C TYR A 284 -21.92 -1.93 -3.22
N ILE A 285 -20.85 -2.56 -2.77
CA ILE A 285 -20.10 -3.58 -3.51
C ILE A 285 -20.45 -4.97 -2.95
N GLU A 286 -21.16 -5.76 -3.73
CA GLU A 286 -21.60 -7.11 -3.32
C GLU A 286 -20.43 -8.09 -3.15
N ASN A 287 -19.44 -8.01 -4.04
CA ASN A 287 -18.25 -8.86 -4.00
C ASN A 287 -16.98 -8.00 -3.96
N PRO A 288 -16.55 -7.56 -2.76
CA PRO A 288 -15.40 -6.68 -2.62
C PRO A 288 -14.09 -7.29 -3.15
N ARG A 289 -13.89 -8.60 -2.98
CA ARG A 289 -12.68 -9.29 -3.47
C ARG A 289 -12.54 -9.15 -4.97
N ASP A 290 -13.54 -9.52 -5.73
CA ASP A 290 -13.50 -9.43 -7.19
C ASP A 290 -13.36 -7.97 -7.64
N TYR A 291 -14.05 -7.04 -6.97
CA TYR A 291 -13.96 -5.62 -7.26
C TYR A 291 -12.54 -5.07 -7.08
N ILE A 292 -11.87 -5.40 -5.97
CA ILE A 292 -10.50 -4.97 -5.68
C ILE A 292 -9.52 -5.56 -6.72
N TRP A 293 -9.70 -6.83 -7.08
CA TRP A 293 -8.86 -7.45 -8.10
C TRP A 293 -9.08 -6.87 -9.49
N ASP A 294 -10.31 -6.50 -9.82
CA ASP A 294 -10.61 -5.81 -11.08
C ASP A 294 -9.92 -4.45 -11.18
N ILE A 295 -9.78 -3.73 -10.06
CA ILE A 295 -9.00 -2.50 -10.00
C ILE A 295 -7.56 -2.76 -10.42
N VAL A 296 -6.89 -3.71 -9.78
CA VAL A 296 -5.48 -4.07 -10.06
C VAL A 296 -5.29 -4.51 -11.51
N ILE A 297 -6.18 -5.36 -12.03
CA ILE A 297 -6.10 -5.86 -13.41
C ILE A 297 -6.28 -4.72 -14.42
N LYS A 298 -7.22 -3.80 -14.18
CA LYS A 298 -7.44 -2.63 -15.03
C LYS A 298 -6.25 -1.67 -14.98
N ALA A 299 -5.71 -1.41 -13.79
CA ALA A 299 -4.51 -0.60 -13.63
C ALA A 299 -3.33 -1.19 -14.40
N HIS A 300 -3.08 -2.49 -14.26
CA HIS A 300 -2.04 -3.19 -15.01
C HIS A 300 -2.24 -3.09 -16.54
N GLY A 301 -3.49 -3.11 -17.00
CA GLY A 301 -3.82 -2.96 -18.41
C GLY A 301 -3.36 -1.64 -19.04
N HIS A 302 -3.07 -0.61 -18.25
CA HIS A 302 -2.52 0.67 -18.72
C HIS A 302 -0.99 0.71 -18.78
N LEU A 303 -0.31 -0.26 -18.17
CA LEU A 303 1.14 -0.24 -17.98
C LEU A 303 1.93 -0.09 -19.29
N ASP A 304 1.59 -0.88 -20.31
CA ASP A 304 2.26 -0.81 -21.62
C ASP A 304 2.16 0.59 -22.24
N SER A 305 0.99 1.24 -22.09
CA SER A 305 0.78 2.59 -22.61
C SER A 305 1.58 3.63 -21.82
N VAL A 306 1.62 3.52 -20.48
CA VAL A 306 2.41 4.37 -19.60
C VAL A 306 3.88 4.35 -20.02
N LEU A 307 4.46 3.16 -20.16
CA LEU A 307 5.86 2.99 -20.55
C LEU A 307 6.13 3.39 -22.01
N ALA A 308 5.30 2.96 -22.95
CA ALA A 308 5.54 3.20 -24.38
C ALA A 308 5.42 4.68 -24.76
N ILE A 309 4.46 5.41 -24.18
CA ILE A 309 4.26 6.83 -24.46
C ILE A 309 5.46 7.64 -23.95
N GLU A 310 5.89 7.42 -22.71
CA GLU A 310 7.05 8.12 -22.16
C GLU A 310 8.32 7.77 -22.95
N LYS A 311 8.56 6.49 -23.26
CA LYS A 311 9.72 6.06 -24.05
C LYS A 311 9.79 6.70 -25.44
N ARG A 312 8.65 6.95 -26.06
CA ARG A 312 8.57 7.67 -27.33
C ARG A 312 8.93 9.14 -27.15
N LEU A 313 8.30 9.81 -26.16
CA LEU A 313 8.53 11.21 -25.90
C LEU A 313 9.94 11.53 -25.44
N SER A 314 10.57 10.64 -24.65
CA SER A 314 11.96 10.81 -24.22
C SER A 314 12.96 10.84 -25.38
N LYS A 315 12.60 10.29 -26.57
CA LYS A 315 13.42 10.37 -27.79
C LYS A 315 13.13 11.64 -28.59
N GLU A 316 11.93 12.21 -28.45
CA GLU A 316 11.50 13.42 -29.16
C GLU A 316 11.99 14.71 -28.46
N PHE A 317 12.09 14.68 -27.13
CA PHE A 317 12.54 15.80 -26.32
C PHE A 317 14.05 15.71 -26.05
N PRO A 318 14.83 16.78 -26.27
CA PRO A 318 16.24 16.83 -25.84
C PRO A 318 16.31 16.80 -24.31
N LEU A 319 17.41 16.25 -23.76
CA LEU A 319 17.58 16.02 -22.32
C LEU A 319 17.42 17.28 -21.45
N ASP A 320 17.88 18.43 -21.95
CA ASP A 320 17.77 19.72 -21.28
C ASP A 320 16.33 20.29 -21.23
N ARG A 321 15.40 19.67 -21.96
CA ARG A 321 13.96 19.99 -21.92
C ARG A 321 13.12 18.88 -21.28
N GLN A 322 13.73 17.73 -20.98
CA GLN A 322 13.07 16.68 -20.21
C GLN A 322 13.14 16.98 -18.72
N PHE A 323 14.28 17.50 -18.23
CA PHE A 323 14.53 17.69 -16.81
C PHE A 323 14.88 19.12 -16.50
N CYS A 324 14.21 19.63 -15.48
CA CYS A 324 14.42 20.95 -14.87
C CYS A 324 14.87 20.78 -13.41
N TYR A 325 15.20 21.90 -12.78
CA TYR A 325 15.49 21.95 -11.35
C TYR A 325 14.47 22.83 -10.66
N ASP A 326 13.99 22.37 -9.52
CA ASP A 326 13.06 23.10 -8.67
C ASP A 326 13.64 23.21 -7.26
N GLU A 327 13.36 24.30 -6.57
CA GLU A 327 13.74 24.44 -5.16
C GLU A 327 12.58 23.99 -4.29
N ARG A 328 12.79 22.88 -3.57
CA ARG A 328 11.83 22.32 -2.63
C ARG A 328 12.48 22.19 -1.27
N LEU A 329 11.89 22.83 -0.27
CA LEU A 329 12.31 22.74 1.13
C LEU A 329 13.82 22.99 1.32
N SER A 330 14.33 24.02 0.64
CA SER A 330 15.76 24.40 0.66
C SER A 330 16.70 23.37 0.00
N GLN A 331 16.16 22.45 -0.81
CA GLN A 331 16.95 21.54 -1.64
C GLN A 331 16.60 21.72 -3.12
N THR A 332 17.64 21.75 -3.96
CA THR A 332 17.45 21.74 -5.42
C THR A 332 17.21 20.29 -5.86
N VAL A 333 16.01 20.01 -6.36
CA VAL A 333 15.61 18.68 -6.86
C VAL A 333 15.50 18.70 -8.38
N ARG A 334 15.88 17.59 -9.01
CA ARG A 334 15.71 17.39 -10.44
C ARG A 334 14.32 16.81 -10.69
N ILE A 335 13.54 17.46 -11.53
CA ILE A 335 12.17 17.11 -11.86
C ILE A 335 11.95 17.12 -13.37
N GLN A 336 10.85 16.55 -13.85
CA GLN A 336 10.45 16.71 -15.23
C GLN A 336 9.97 18.13 -15.49
N CYS A 337 10.47 18.74 -16.57
CA CYS A 337 10.03 20.07 -17.01
C CYS A 337 8.53 20.05 -17.34
N GLU A 338 7.84 21.16 -17.08
CA GLU A 338 6.41 21.27 -17.29
C GLU A 338 6.00 20.98 -18.74
N GLU A 339 6.78 21.44 -19.73
CA GLU A 339 6.53 21.18 -21.13
C GLU A 339 6.56 19.68 -21.48
N TYR A 340 7.54 18.96 -20.93
CA TYR A 340 7.65 17.51 -21.09
C TYR A 340 6.50 16.78 -20.38
N ALA A 341 6.14 17.23 -19.19
CA ALA A 341 5.02 16.71 -18.44
C ALA A 341 3.68 16.95 -19.15
N ASP A 342 3.48 18.13 -19.74
CA ASP A 342 2.28 18.44 -20.51
C ASP A 342 2.16 17.55 -21.77
N ALA A 343 3.27 17.36 -22.48
CA ALA A 343 3.30 16.47 -23.64
C ALA A 343 2.97 15.01 -23.25
N TYR A 344 3.50 14.54 -22.12
CA TYR A 344 3.22 13.20 -21.62
C TYR A 344 1.76 13.06 -21.15
N SER A 345 1.25 14.01 -20.39
CA SER A 345 -0.15 14.05 -19.93
C SER A 345 -1.12 14.03 -21.12
N ARG A 346 -0.90 14.91 -22.13
CA ARG A 346 -1.76 14.95 -23.33
C ARG A 346 -1.70 13.65 -24.15
N ALA A 347 -0.54 13.03 -24.23
CA ALA A 347 -0.39 11.79 -24.99
C ALA A 347 -1.08 10.59 -24.31
N MET A 348 -1.20 10.62 -22.97
CA MET A 348 -1.99 9.64 -22.19
C MET A 348 -3.50 9.92 -22.24
N GLY A 349 -3.94 11.08 -22.73
CA GLY A 349 -5.35 11.46 -22.73
C GLY A 349 -5.89 11.64 -21.32
N THR A 350 -6.99 10.96 -20.99
CA THR A 350 -7.64 11.05 -19.67
C THR A 350 -7.15 9.99 -18.67
N MET A 351 -6.15 9.19 -19.02
CA MET A 351 -5.77 8.02 -18.22
C MET A 351 -5.53 8.34 -16.74
N VAL A 352 -4.72 9.37 -16.44
CA VAL A 352 -4.41 9.74 -15.05
C VAL A 352 -5.66 10.25 -14.32
N GLU A 353 -6.43 11.11 -14.99
CA GLU A 353 -7.72 11.59 -14.48
C GLU A 353 -8.69 10.43 -14.20
N ASP A 354 -8.84 9.50 -15.15
CA ASP A 354 -9.73 8.35 -15.02
C ASP A 354 -9.33 7.44 -13.86
N GLN A 355 -8.03 7.22 -13.63
CA GLN A 355 -7.53 6.45 -12.50
C GLN A 355 -7.79 7.17 -11.16
N MET A 356 -7.57 8.48 -11.08
CA MET A 356 -7.91 9.27 -9.89
C MET A 356 -9.42 9.26 -9.62
N ARG A 357 -10.25 9.46 -10.65
CA ARG A 357 -11.72 9.40 -10.53
C ARG A 357 -12.21 8.03 -10.08
N SER A 358 -11.64 6.97 -10.64
CA SER A 358 -11.95 5.58 -10.24
C SER A 358 -11.55 5.31 -8.81
N SER A 359 -10.39 5.81 -8.36
CA SER A 359 -9.95 5.74 -6.96
C SER A 359 -10.93 6.41 -6.01
N ILE A 360 -11.33 7.65 -6.32
CA ILE A 360 -12.27 8.43 -5.52
C ILE A 360 -13.58 7.66 -5.32
N HIS A 361 -14.15 7.16 -6.41
CA HIS A 361 -15.40 6.39 -6.36
C HIS A 361 -15.24 5.05 -5.63
N ALA A 362 -14.13 4.34 -5.85
CA ALA A 362 -13.84 3.06 -5.22
C ALA A 362 -13.68 3.20 -3.69
N ILE A 363 -12.94 4.22 -3.23
CA ILE A 363 -12.75 4.49 -1.80
C ILE A 363 -14.10 4.75 -1.13
N GLY A 364 -14.89 5.67 -1.67
CA GLY A 364 -16.22 5.96 -1.13
C GLY A 364 -17.14 4.74 -1.10
N SER A 365 -17.13 3.94 -2.18
CA SER A 365 -17.94 2.72 -2.28
C SER A 365 -17.51 1.63 -1.30
N LEU A 366 -16.22 1.46 -1.07
CA LEU A 366 -15.71 0.50 -0.08
C LEU A 366 -15.94 0.98 1.35
N TRP A 367 -15.80 2.29 1.65
CA TRP A 367 -16.21 2.84 2.94
C TRP A 367 -17.70 2.62 3.21
N TYR A 368 -18.54 2.89 2.21
CA TYR A 368 -19.97 2.66 2.28
C TYR A 368 -20.29 1.18 2.49
N THR A 369 -19.63 0.29 1.75
CA THR A 369 -19.79 -1.17 1.90
C THR A 369 -19.43 -1.65 3.31
N ALA A 370 -18.32 -1.17 3.89
CA ALA A 370 -17.93 -1.50 5.25
C ALA A 370 -18.98 -1.07 6.26
N TRP A 371 -19.52 0.15 6.11
CA TRP A 371 -20.57 0.70 6.97
C TRP A 371 -21.89 -0.08 6.86
N VAL A 372 -22.32 -0.44 5.65
CA VAL A 372 -23.50 -1.29 5.42
C VAL A 372 -23.32 -2.66 6.07
N ASN A 373 -22.19 -3.31 5.84
CA ASN A 373 -21.87 -4.62 6.40
C ASN A 373 -21.75 -4.60 7.93
N ALA A 374 -21.47 -3.44 8.51
CA ALA A 374 -21.44 -3.24 9.95
C ALA A 374 -22.86 -3.05 10.57
N GLY A 375 -23.90 -3.05 9.75
CA GLY A 375 -25.29 -2.83 10.20
C GLY A 375 -25.69 -1.36 10.25
N GLN A 376 -25.01 -0.51 9.49
CA GLN A 376 -25.32 0.93 9.35
C GLN A 376 -25.36 1.67 10.71
N PRO A 377 -24.31 1.59 11.54
CA PRO A 377 -24.30 2.25 12.84
C PRO A 377 -24.46 3.76 12.68
N ASP A 378 -25.21 4.37 13.61
CA ASP A 378 -25.31 5.83 13.69
C ASP A 378 -23.92 6.41 14.04
N LEU A 379 -23.45 7.35 13.23
CA LEU A 379 -22.17 8.04 13.37
C LEU A 379 -22.32 9.44 14.01
N SER A 380 -23.55 9.89 14.30
CA SER A 380 -23.81 11.24 14.81
C SER A 380 -23.27 11.48 16.22
N ASP A 381 -23.17 10.41 17.02
CA ASP A 381 -22.66 10.47 18.39
C ASP A 381 -21.15 10.36 18.49
N LEU A 382 -20.48 10.01 17.38
CA LEU A 382 -19.02 9.91 17.34
C LEU A 382 -18.41 11.32 17.31
N LYS A 383 -17.59 11.61 18.31
CA LYS A 383 -16.89 12.89 18.44
C LYS A 383 -15.41 12.64 18.15
N LYS A 384 -14.78 13.62 17.52
CA LYS A 384 -13.34 13.58 17.30
C LYS A 384 -12.61 13.59 18.64
N THR A 385 -11.85 12.55 18.91
CA THR A 385 -10.78 12.60 19.91
C THR A 385 -9.48 12.86 19.17
N VAL A 386 -8.74 13.89 19.53
CA VAL A 386 -7.43 14.18 18.93
C VAL A 386 -6.49 13.06 19.38
N VAL A 387 -6.07 12.21 18.45
CA VAL A 387 -5.04 11.20 18.71
C VAL A 387 -3.71 11.84 18.34
N ASP A 388 -2.90 12.15 19.34
CA ASP A 388 -1.48 12.41 19.12
C ASP A 388 -0.82 11.09 18.69
N THR A 389 -0.46 10.99 17.43
CA THR A 389 0.34 9.85 16.95
C THR A 389 1.78 10.06 17.36
N GLU A 390 2.33 9.11 18.13
CA GLU A 390 3.77 9.12 18.39
C GLU A 390 4.55 9.03 17.07
N PRO A 391 5.68 9.77 16.96
CA PRO A 391 6.48 9.75 15.74
C PRO A 391 7.03 8.33 15.50
N ILE A 392 6.78 7.81 14.30
CA ILE A 392 7.30 6.51 13.86
C ILE A 392 8.79 6.67 13.59
N ILE A 393 9.61 5.90 14.31
CA ILE A 393 11.05 5.85 14.09
C ILE A 393 11.33 4.78 13.04
N PRO A 394 11.83 5.15 11.84
CA PRO A 394 12.15 4.17 10.81
C PRO A 394 13.25 3.20 11.25
N ASP A 395 13.06 1.91 10.98
CA ASP A 395 14.14 0.92 11.13
C ASP A 395 15.12 1.07 9.95
N LYS A 396 16.35 1.47 10.25
CA LYS A 396 17.42 1.70 9.27
C LYS A 396 17.86 0.44 8.51
N ASN A 397 17.43 -0.73 8.95
CA ASN A 397 17.79 -2.02 8.34
C ASN A 397 16.74 -2.56 7.37
N VAL A 398 15.59 -1.88 7.26
CA VAL A 398 14.53 -2.30 6.35
C VAL A 398 14.88 -1.87 4.93
N GLN A 399 15.16 -2.86 4.06
CA GLN A 399 15.24 -2.66 2.63
C GLN A 399 13.82 -2.79 2.06
N THR A 400 13.26 -1.66 1.66
CA THR A 400 12.02 -1.62 0.87
C THR A 400 12.37 -1.20 -0.55
N ARG A 401 11.41 -1.31 -1.48
CA ARG A 401 11.53 -0.67 -2.78
C ARG A 401 11.86 0.80 -2.54
N ALA A 402 13.07 1.20 -2.93
CA ALA A 402 13.44 2.58 -2.88
C ALA A 402 12.68 3.30 -4.00
N HIS A 403 11.86 4.26 -3.65
CA HIS A 403 11.53 5.34 -4.55
C HIS A 403 12.77 6.25 -4.57
N ASP A 404 13.88 5.73 -5.14
CA ASP A 404 15.16 6.43 -5.22
C ASP A 404 14.98 7.66 -6.11
N ASN A 405 14.67 8.80 -5.51
CA ASN A 405 14.43 10.15 -6.04
C ASN A 405 13.05 10.76 -5.70
N GLU A 406 12.35 10.23 -4.70
CA GLU A 406 11.21 10.94 -4.11
C GLU A 406 11.63 11.92 -3.02
#